data_bd82caa3a10076c16888b0a7eed6e78f
#
_entry.id   bd82caa3a10076c16888b0a7eed6e78f
#
_cell.length_a   1.000
_cell.length_b   1.000
_cell.length_c   1.000
_cell.angle_alpha   90.00
_cell.angle_beta   90.00
_cell.angle_gamma   90.00
#
_symmetry.space_group_name_H-M   'P 1'
#
loop_
_entity.id
_entity.type
_entity.pdbx_description
1 polymer ?
#
loop_
_entity_poly.entity_id
_entity_poly.type
_entity_poly.pdbx_seq_one_letter_code
_entity_poly.pdbx_strand_id
1 'polypeptide(L)'
;MKTLLLFNYDWDAKGFERLAAQKGQTWSNAFASRGFDLFSFPSNAHLVMFDLERFINKLAKQATKENWTGVASQHEQFGALAAAMLAHKMGWPGTPPAAVAACQHKLHARQVLQQVCPEANAPFQRMPAAYGEPAPDGLSYPAFVKPVKAAFSVLARVVQSKEELHQFTRFGAYELWVIKRLVEPFERVAKKILPQAGTAHSMILEEPVNSPNAKQYSLDGIAFKGDIKPLGVVDSIMYPGTQAFMRFDYPSTLPPYIQDRALEVATKFLTAIGYSHGLFNMEFFYDAEIDKLTVIEFNPRMASQFADLYLRVDGVDLYAMALELAHGRDPWLLPQVAPSAQVATSAVYRMFDDAQPHLPQTIPAMPTDKQLTALQAQFPDHELLRFPKT
;
A
#
# COMPACT_ATOMS: atom_id res chain seq x y z
N MET A 1 21.56 -0.99 -17.48
CA MET A 1 20.60 -1.93 -16.87
C MET A 1 19.19 -1.51 -17.27
N LYS A 2 18.28 -2.44 -17.45
CA LYS A 2 16.91 -2.14 -17.92
C LYS A 2 15.90 -2.71 -16.95
N THR A 3 15.18 -1.83 -16.24
CA THR A 3 14.17 -2.22 -15.26
C THR A 3 12.79 -2.30 -15.89
N LEU A 4 12.05 -3.35 -15.59
CA LEU A 4 10.63 -3.45 -15.89
C LEU A 4 9.82 -2.82 -14.76
N LEU A 5 9.00 -1.84 -15.06
CA LEU A 5 8.06 -1.24 -14.11
C LEU A 5 6.66 -1.84 -14.34
N LEU A 6 6.01 -2.30 -13.26
CA LEU A 6 4.69 -2.95 -13.33
C LEU A 6 3.62 -2.10 -12.66
N PHE A 7 2.48 -1.92 -13.32
CA PHE A 7 1.28 -1.29 -12.77
C PHE A 7 1.52 0.10 -12.16
N ASN A 8 2.27 0.96 -12.86
CA ASN A 8 2.58 2.28 -12.36
C ASN A 8 1.32 3.15 -12.24
N TYR A 9 1.22 3.85 -11.12
CA TYR A 9 0.34 5.01 -10.99
C TYR A 9 0.95 6.21 -11.73
N ASP A 10 0.14 7.24 -12.00
CA ASP A 10 0.60 8.44 -12.70
C ASP A 10 1.75 9.14 -11.99
N TRP A 11 1.71 9.18 -10.65
CA TRP A 11 2.81 9.74 -9.85
C TRP A 11 4.09 8.90 -9.92
N ASP A 12 3.97 7.56 -9.98
CA ASP A 12 5.13 6.68 -10.17
C ASP A 12 5.76 6.91 -11.53
N ALA A 13 4.93 7.01 -12.57
CA ALA A 13 5.39 7.30 -13.92
C ALA A 13 6.19 8.61 -13.96
N LYS A 14 5.64 9.70 -13.38
CA LYS A 14 6.31 10.99 -13.27
C LYS A 14 7.62 10.92 -12.47
N GLY A 15 7.63 10.18 -11.34
CA GLY A 15 8.83 9.98 -10.53
C GLY A 15 9.95 9.32 -11.32
N PHE A 16 9.66 8.24 -12.05
CA PHE A 16 10.64 7.57 -12.90
C PHE A 16 11.04 8.40 -14.13
N GLU A 17 10.12 9.14 -14.75
CA GLU A 17 10.41 10.06 -15.85
C GLU A 17 11.37 11.19 -15.43
N ARG A 18 11.17 11.74 -14.23
CA ARG A 18 12.10 12.72 -13.65
C ARG A 18 13.51 12.15 -13.54
N LEU A 19 13.65 10.92 -13.03
CA LEU A 19 14.94 10.25 -12.95
C LEU A 19 15.55 10.00 -14.34
N ALA A 20 14.74 9.60 -15.32
CA ALA A 20 15.20 9.38 -16.70
C ALA A 20 15.73 10.67 -17.36
N ALA A 21 15.19 11.82 -16.98
CA ALA A 21 15.62 13.13 -17.48
C ALA A 21 16.94 13.63 -16.86
N GLN A 22 17.35 13.08 -15.70
CA GLN A 22 18.60 13.47 -15.05
C GLN A 22 19.82 12.94 -15.81
N LYS A 23 20.75 13.82 -16.17
CA LYS A 23 21.98 13.47 -16.86
C LYS A 23 23.01 12.89 -15.86
N GLY A 24 23.80 11.92 -16.32
CA GLY A 24 24.93 11.37 -15.54
C GLY A 24 24.59 10.32 -14.50
N GLN A 25 23.34 9.86 -14.44
CA GLN A 25 22.96 8.77 -13.57
C GLN A 25 23.52 7.42 -14.08
N THR A 26 23.95 6.56 -13.18
CA THR A 26 24.57 5.27 -13.52
C THR A 26 23.57 4.18 -13.89
N TRP A 27 22.32 4.32 -13.47
CA TRP A 27 21.24 3.41 -13.85
C TRP A 27 20.60 3.82 -15.17
N SER A 28 20.09 2.86 -15.91
CA SER A 28 19.57 3.05 -17.26
C SER A 28 18.35 3.95 -17.31
N ASN A 29 18.27 4.79 -18.34
CA ASN A 29 17.05 5.53 -18.70
C ASN A 29 16.02 4.66 -19.45
N ALA A 30 16.29 3.36 -19.63
CA ALA A 30 15.42 2.44 -20.34
C ALA A 30 14.40 1.82 -19.39
N PHE A 31 13.36 2.55 -19.04
CA PHE A 31 12.22 2.03 -18.33
C PHE A 31 11.27 1.30 -19.28
N ALA A 32 10.71 0.20 -18.79
CA ALA A 32 9.61 -0.48 -19.46
C ALA A 32 8.45 -0.59 -18.46
N SER A 33 7.32 0.00 -18.80
CA SER A 33 6.08 -0.12 -18.07
C SER A 33 5.23 -1.23 -18.69
N ARG A 34 4.71 -2.12 -17.89
CA ARG A 34 3.78 -3.19 -18.30
C ARG A 34 2.75 -3.38 -17.22
N GLY A 35 1.51 -3.41 -17.60
CA GLY A 35 0.39 -3.54 -16.69
C GLY A 35 -0.81 -2.78 -17.21
N PHE A 36 -1.79 -2.59 -16.34
CA PHE A 36 -2.98 -1.79 -16.63
C PHE A 36 -3.41 -1.05 -15.37
N ASP A 37 -3.98 0.10 -15.57
CA ASP A 37 -4.51 0.91 -14.50
C ASP A 37 -5.76 0.26 -13.92
N LEU A 38 -5.76 0.02 -12.60
CA LEU A 38 -6.87 -0.59 -11.88
C LEU A 38 -7.96 0.40 -11.48
N PHE A 39 -7.70 1.69 -11.61
CA PHE A 39 -8.63 2.75 -11.21
C PHE A 39 -9.38 3.36 -12.40
N SER A 40 -8.86 3.21 -13.61
CA SER A 40 -9.58 3.68 -14.78
C SER A 40 -10.64 2.66 -15.20
N PHE A 41 -11.87 3.13 -15.34
CA PHE A 41 -12.93 2.38 -16.03
C PHE A 41 -12.61 2.43 -17.53
N PRO A 42 -12.48 1.33 -18.24
CA PRO A 42 -12.92 -0.06 -18.04
C PRO A 42 -11.82 -1.05 -17.59
N SER A 43 -10.71 -0.62 -17.05
CA SER A 43 -9.60 -1.53 -16.69
C SER A 43 -9.97 -2.54 -15.61
N ASN A 44 -10.95 -2.24 -14.76
CA ASN A 44 -11.52 -3.22 -13.84
C ASN A 44 -12.10 -4.44 -14.56
N ALA A 45 -12.58 -4.30 -15.79
CA ALA A 45 -13.06 -5.43 -16.59
C ALA A 45 -11.95 -6.40 -16.97
N HIS A 46 -10.72 -5.92 -17.14
CA HIS A 46 -9.56 -6.78 -17.41
C HIS A 46 -9.16 -7.64 -16.22
N LEU A 47 -9.42 -7.17 -14.97
CA LEU A 47 -9.11 -7.93 -13.76
C LEU A 47 -9.97 -9.18 -13.61
N VAL A 48 -11.18 -9.15 -14.11
CA VAL A 48 -12.12 -10.27 -14.05
C VAL A 48 -11.55 -11.54 -14.71
N MET A 49 -10.71 -11.36 -15.73
CA MET A 49 -10.05 -12.45 -16.46
C MET A 49 -8.54 -12.53 -16.18
N PHE A 50 -8.06 -11.79 -15.18
CA PHE A 50 -6.64 -11.71 -14.90
C PHE A 50 -6.12 -13.00 -14.26
N ASP A 51 -5.06 -13.56 -14.84
CA ASP A 51 -4.33 -14.70 -14.31
C ASP A 51 -2.88 -14.26 -14.05
N LEU A 52 -2.53 -14.14 -12.78
CA LEU A 52 -1.23 -13.61 -12.35
C LEU A 52 -0.08 -14.53 -12.81
N GLU A 53 -0.23 -15.85 -12.71
CA GLU A 53 0.82 -16.80 -13.13
C GLU A 53 1.05 -16.77 -14.64
N ARG A 54 -0.03 -16.73 -15.43
CA ARG A 54 0.06 -16.60 -16.88
C ARG A 54 0.71 -15.27 -17.28
N PHE A 55 0.36 -14.19 -16.58
CA PHE A 55 0.96 -12.87 -16.78
C PHE A 55 2.48 -12.91 -16.52
N ILE A 56 2.92 -13.48 -15.40
CA ILE A 56 4.34 -13.61 -15.06
C ILE A 56 5.07 -14.50 -16.06
N ASN A 57 4.48 -15.60 -16.51
CA ASN A 57 5.09 -16.47 -17.50
C ASN A 57 5.29 -15.76 -18.87
N LYS A 58 4.35 -14.91 -19.26
CA LYS A 58 4.48 -14.07 -20.46
C LYS A 58 5.59 -13.03 -20.31
N LEU A 59 5.63 -12.34 -19.14
CA LEU A 59 6.67 -11.36 -18.87
C LEU A 59 8.07 -11.97 -18.79
N ALA A 60 8.22 -13.15 -18.20
CA ALA A 60 9.51 -13.85 -18.14
C ALA A 60 10.08 -14.15 -19.53
N LYS A 61 9.24 -14.62 -20.46
CA LYS A 61 9.64 -14.80 -21.86
C LYS A 61 10.03 -13.50 -22.54
N GLN A 62 9.28 -12.43 -22.27
CA GLN A 62 9.56 -11.12 -22.83
C GLN A 62 10.82 -10.50 -22.21
N ALA A 63 11.08 -10.72 -20.93
CA ALA A 63 12.24 -10.21 -20.21
C ALA A 63 13.56 -10.63 -20.88
N THR A 64 13.67 -11.90 -21.28
CA THR A 64 14.83 -12.42 -22.02
C THR A 64 14.97 -11.72 -23.37
N LYS A 65 13.88 -11.56 -24.11
CA LYS A 65 13.89 -10.90 -25.43
C LYS A 65 14.27 -9.42 -25.35
N GLU A 66 13.78 -8.72 -24.33
CA GLU A 66 13.97 -7.27 -24.16
C GLU A 66 15.21 -6.93 -23.31
N ASN A 67 15.95 -7.93 -22.84
CA ASN A 67 17.11 -7.77 -21.96
C ASN A 67 16.80 -6.96 -20.69
N TRP A 68 15.65 -7.23 -20.04
CA TRP A 68 15.38 -6.68 -18.72
C TRP A 68 16.22 -7.40 -17.68
N THR A 69 16.68 -6.65 -16.68
CA THR A 69 17.60 -7.15 -15.64
C THR A 69 17.11 -6.89 -14.22
N GLY A 70 15.93 -6.32 -14.07
CA GLY A 70 15.28 -6.06 -12.79
C GLY A 70 13.82 -5.69 -12.99
N VAL A 71 13.05 -5.75 -11.90
CA VAL A 71 11.63 -5.40 -11.88
C VAL A 71 11.28 -4.65 -10.60
N ALA A 72 10.40 -3.65 -10.71
CA ALA A 72 9.85 -2.92 -9.57
C ALA A 72 8.35 -2.64 -9.77
N SER A 73 7.62 -2.54 -8.67
CA SER A 73 6.23 -2.11 -8.64
C SER A 73 5.86 -1.54 -7.29
N GLN A 74 5.11 -0.44 -7.32
CA GLN A 74 4.54 0.17 -6.11
C GLN A 74 3.02 -0.06 -6.01
N HIS A 75 2.48 -0.89 -6.88
CA HIS A 75 1.06 -1.16 -6.95
C HIS A 75 0.64 -2.24 -5.94
N GLU A 76 -0.30 -1.89 -5.06
CA GLU A 76 -0.69 -2.68 -3.89
C GLU A 76 -1.46 -3.95 -4.25
N GLN A 77 -2.41 -3.88 -5.19
CA GLN A 77 -3.33 -5.00 -5.41
C GLN A 77 -2.61 -6.24 -5.95
N PHE A 78 -1.82 -6.10 -7.03
CA PHE A 78 -1.12 -7.22 -7.66
C PHE A 78 0.35 -6.93 -7.98
N GLY A 79 0.73 -5.66 -8.14
CA GLY A 79 2.02 -5.30 -8.70
C GLY A 79 3.20 -5.74 -7.83
N ALA A 80 3.15 -5.50 -6.52
CA ALA A 80 4.22 -5.91 -5.60
C ALA A 80 4.43 -7.43 -5.64
N LEU A 81 3.34 -8.23 -5.60
CA LEU A 81 3.43 -9.69 -5.70
C LEU A 81 3.90 -10.13 -7.09
N ALA A 82 3.42 -9.49 -8.16
CA ALA A 82 3.86 -9.77 -9.52
C ALA A 82 5.36 -9.51 -9.71
N ALA A 83 5.86 -8.38 -9.18
CA ALA A 83 7.27 -8.04 -9.22
C ALA A 83 8.13 -9.09 -8.47
N ALA A 84 7.72 -9.46 -7.26
CA ALA A 84 8.40 -10.50 -6.47
C ALA A 84 8.41 -11.86 -7.19
N MET A 85 7.28 -12.28 -7.78
CA MET A 85 7.18 -13.53 -8.54
C MET A 85 8.06 -13.53 -9.79
N LEU A 86 8.10 -12.40 -10.53
CA LEU A 86 8.94 -12.28 -11.71
C LEU A 86 10.43 -12.27 -11.34
N ALA A 87 10.81 -11.48 -10.32
CA ALA A 87 12.18 -11.45 -9.81
C ALA A 87 12.65 -12.85 -9.39
N HIS A 88 11.85 -13.55 -8.58
CA HIS A 88 12.15 -14.93 -8.17
C HIS A 88 12.31 -15.89 -9.37
N LYS A 89 11.38 -15.81 -10.34
CA LYS A 89 11.42 -16.67 -11.55
C LYS A 89 12.65 -16.41 -12.42
N MET A 90 13.11 -15.17 -12.48
CA MET A 90 14.25 -14.76 -13.32
C MET A 90 15.59 -14.82 -12.58
N GLY A 91 15.60 -15.14 -11.27
CA GLY A 91 16.79 -15.08 -10.44
C GLY A 91 17.31 -13.67 -10.20
N TRP A 92 16.44 -12.67 -10.28
CA TRP A 92 16.75 -11.27 -9.99
C TRP A 92 16.61 -10.96 -8.49
N PRO A 93 17.27 -9.89 -8.02
CA PRO A 93 17.08 -9.40 -6.66
C PRO A 93 15.61 -9.05 -6.39
N GLY A 94 15.14 -9.37 -5.21
CA GLY A 94 13.77 -9.08 -4.78
C GLY A 94 13.37 -9.84 -3.52
N THR A 95 12.31 -9.40 -2.90
CA THR A 95 11.70 -10.09 -1.74
C THR A 95 11.09 -11.42 -2.18
N PRO A 96 11.19 -12.49 -1.36
CA PRO A 96 10.50 -13.73 -1.64
C PRO A 96 8.98 -13.51 -1.80
N PRO A 97 8.34 -14.10 -2.83
CA PRO A 97 6.90 -13.93 -3.06
C PRO A 97 6.02 -14.29 -1.86
N ALA A 98 6.43 -15.28 -1.05
CA ALA A 98 5.73 -15.67 0.16
C ALA A 98 5.70 -14.54 1.21
N ALA A 99 6.80 -13.79 1.36
CA ALA A 99 6.87 -12.67 2.29
C ALA A 99 5.98 -11.50 1.84
N VAL A 100 5.95 -11.21 0.53
CA VAL A 100 5.02 -10.21 -0.03
C VAL A 100 3.57 -10.64 0.18
N ALA A 101 3.25 -11.92 -0.08
CA ALA A 101 1.92 -12.45 0.16
C ALA A 101 1.53 -12.41 1.65
N ALA A 102 2.48 -12.64 2.57
CA ALA A 102 2.25 -12.58 4.01
C ALA A 102 1.85 -11.17 4.49
N CYS A 103 2.50 -10.11 3.96
CA CYS A 103 2.07 -8.72 4.20
C CYS A 103 0.64 -8.48 3.70
N GLN A 104 0.32 -8.95 2.51
CA GLN A 104 -0.95 -8.68 1.83
C GLN A 104 -2.13 -9.53 2.32
N HIS A 105 -1.89 -10.60 3.08
CA HIS A 105 -2.92 -11.47 3.65
C HIS A 105 -3.23 -11.05 5.08
N LYS A 106 -4.18 -10.13 5.28
CA LYS A 106 -4.43 -9.45 6.56
C LYS A 106 -4.62 -10.40 7.75
N LEU A 107 -5.31 -11.53 7.56
CA LEU A 107 -5.46 -12.53 8.63
C LEU A 107 -4.12 -13.17 9.00
N HIS A 108 -3.31 -13.54 8.02
CA HIS A 108 -2.00 -14.13 8.28
C HIS A 108 -1.05 -13.12 8.93
N ALA A 109 -1.08 -11.86 8.49
CA ALA A 109 -0.30 -10.80 9.12
C ALA A 109 -0.67 -10.63 10.60
N ARG A 110 -1.97 -10.66 10.96
CA ARG A 110 -2.41 -10.65 12.37
C ARG A 110 -1.91 -11.87 13.15
N GLN A 111 -1.93 -13.05 12.55
CA GLN A 111 -1.42 -14.28 13.18
C GLN A 111 0.08 -14.20 13.45
N VAL A 112 0.87 -13.67 12.51
CA VAL A 112 2.31 -13.45 12.71
C VAL A 112 2.55 -12.40 13.79
N LEU A 113 1.88 -11.23 13.72
CA LEU A 113 1.98 -10.19 14.75
C LEU A 113 1.66 -10.74 16.14
N GLN A 114 0.64 -11.60 16.27
CA GLN A 114 0.29 -12.22 17.54
C GLN A 114 1.42 -13.07 18.14
N GLN A 115 2.30 -13.60 17.28
CA GLN A 115 3.44 -14.41 17.72
C GLN A 115 4.66 -13.56 18.08
N VAL A 116 4.92 -12.47 17.34
CA VAL A 116 6.17 -11.72 17.45
C VAL A 116 6.03 -10.36 18.15
N CYS A 117 4.84 -9.76 18.17
CA CYS A 117 4.53 -8.45 18.77
C CYS A 117 3.05 -8.41 19.19
N PRO A 118 2.62 -9.25 20.15
CA PRO A 118 1.21 -9.31 20.58
C PRO A 118 0.74 -7.96 21.14
N GLU A 119 1.63 -7.18 21.76
CA GLU A 119 1.36 -5.85 22.32
C GLU A 119 0.99 -4.81 21.26
N ALA A 120 1.48 -4.96 20.04
CA ALA A 120 1.21 -4.08 18.91
C ALA A 120 0.09 -4.61 17.99
N ASN A 121 -0.48 -5.77 18.30
CA ASN A 121 -1.53 -6.38 17.51
C ASN A 121 -2.92 -5.96 17.99
N ALA A 122 -3.84 -5.66 17.07
CA ALA A 122 -5.24 -5.55 17.44
C ALA A 122 -5.82 -6.93 17.73
N PRO A 123 -6.65 -7.11 18.76
CA PRO A 123 -7.44 -8.33 18.93
C PRO A 123 -8.25 -8.59 17.65
N PHE A 124 -8.25 -9.81 17.17
CA PHE A 124 -8.87 -10.17 15.90
C PHE A 124 -9.60 -11.50 15.95
N GLN A 125 -10.59 -11.63 15.08
CA GLN A 125 -11.36 -12.85 14.91
C GLN A 125 -11.42 -13.19 13.42
N ARG A 126 -11.19 -14.44 13.08
CA ARG A 126 -11.45 -14.94 11.74
C ARG A 126 -12.96 -15.04 11.54
N MET A 127 -13.47 -14.51 10.46
CA MET A 127 -14.84 -14.80 10.02
C MET A 127 -14.85 -16.15 9.29
N PRO A 128 -15.42 -17.21 9.85
CA PRO A 128 -15.38 -18.54 9.24
C PRO A 128 -16.33 -18.69 8.04
N ALA A 129 -17.32 -17.80 7.91
CA ALA A 129 -18.28 -17.79 6.82
C ALA A 129 -17.63 -17.22 5.52
N ALA A 130 -18.01 -17.77 4.38
CA ALA A 130 -17.67 -17.20 3.08
C ALA A 130 -18.48 -15.92 2.81
N TYR A 131 -18.07 -15.14 1.81
CA TYR A 131 -18.84 -13.98 1.39
C TYR A 131 -20.28 -14.37 1.01
N GLY A 132 -21.25 -13.62 1.52
CA GLY A 132 -22.67 -13.85 1.27
C GLY A 132 -23.33 -14.89 2.16
N GLU A 133 -22.58 -15.61 2.99
CA GLU A 133 -23.11 -16.50 4.01
C GLU A 133 -23.54 -15.72 5.27
N PRO A 134 -24.49 -16.23 6.04
CA PRO A 134 -24.87 -15.61 7.31
C PRO A 134 -23.68 -15.51 8.27
N ALA A 135 -23.59 -14.39 8.98
CA ALA A 135 -22.58 -14.23 10.02
C ALA A 135 -22.76 -15.32 11.12
N PRO A 136 -21.69 -16.02 11.51
CA PRO A 136 -21.75 -17.06 12.53
C PRO A 136 -22.05 -16.46 13.90
N ASP A 137 -22.47 -17.32 14.83
CA ASP A 137 -22.58 -16.96 16.25
C ASP A 137 -21.20 -16.87 16.92
N GLY A 138 -21.13 -16.17 18.06
CA GLY A 138 -19.93 -16.11 18.89
C GLY A 138 -18.90 -15.05 18.46
N LEU A 139 -19.22 -14.19 17.50
CA LEU A 139 -18.40 -13.03 17.17
C LEU A 139 -18.62 -11.90 18.19
N SER A 140 -17.55 -11.18 18.52
CA SER A 140 -17.59 -10.01 19.42
C SER A 140 -17.88 -8.71 18.66
N TYR A 141 -18.67 -7.83 19.26
CA TYR A 141 -19.03 -6.52 18.71
C TYR A 141 -18.85 -5.41 19.77
N PRO A 142 -18.61 -4.13 19.38
CA PRO A 142 -18.43 -3.68 18.00
C PRO A 142 -17.16 -4.28 17.36
N ALA A 143 -17.15 -4.41 16.04
CA ALA A 143 -16.01 -4.93 15.31
C ALA A 143 -15.71 -4.10 14.06
N PHE A 144 -14.43 -3.92 13.75
CA PHE A 144 -13.98 -3.39 12.47
C PHE A 144 -13.83 -4.57 11.50
N VAL A 145 -14.73 -4.65 10.55
CA VAL A 145 -14.72 -5.70 9.54
C VAL A 145 -13.98 -5.23 8.28
N LYS A 146 -13.13 -6.10 7.74
CA LYS A 146 -12.43 -5.85 6.47
C LYS A 146 -12.15 -7.14 5.73
N PRO A 147 -12.06 -7.12 4.38
CA PRO A 147 -11.62 -8.28 3.62
C PRO A 147 -10.18 -8.68 3.96
N VAL A 148 -9.90 -9.98 3.96
CA VAL A 148 -8.54 -10.50 4.15
C VAL A 148 -7.61 -10.00 3.05
N LYS A 149 -8.10 -9.92 1.80
CA LYS A 149 -7.37 -9.31 0.67
C LYS A 149 -8.22 -8.24 0.02
N ALA A 150 -7.87 -7.00 0.26
CA ALA A 150 -8.36 -5.82 -0.45
C ALA A 150 -7.37 -4.67 -0.27
N ALA A 151 -7.42 -3.69 -1.16
CA ALA A 151 -6.71 -2.42 -1.09
C ALA A 151 -7.72 -1.27 -0.91
N PHE A 152 -7.23 -0.09 -0.50
CA PHE A 152 -8.01 1.16 -0.42
C PHE A 152 -9.26 1.10 0.47
N SER A 153 -9.20 0.40 1.59
CA SER A 153 -10.32 0.26 2.56
C SER A 153 -11.63 -0.21 1.94
N VAL A 154 -11.59 -0.87 0.77
CA VAL A 154 -12.78 -1.43 0.13
C VAL A 154 -13.42 -2.46 1.06
N LEU A 155 -14.73 -2.32 1.29
CA LEU A 155 -15.52 -3.16 2.20
C LEU A 155 -14.99 -3.18 3.64
N ALA A 156 -14.38 -2.09 4.11
CA ALA A 156 -13.93 -1.95 5.49
C ALA A 156 -14.83 -0.96 6.25
N ARG A 157 -15.34 -1.37 7.42
CA ARG A 157 -16.16 -0.52 8.29
C ARG A 157 -16.33 -1.09 9.70
N VAL A 158 -16.73 -0.23 10.63
CA VAL A 158 -17.20 -0.68 11.94
C VAL A 158 -18.62 -1.21 11.82
N VAL A 159 -18.92 -2.34 12.46
CA VAL A 159 -20.26 -2.92 12.63
C VAL A 159 -20.56 -3.10 14.12
N GLN A 160 -21.79 -2.79 14.51
CA GLN A 160 -22.21 -2.77 15.91
C GLN A 160 -22.84 -4.09 16.36
N SER A 161 -23.34 -4.89 15.41
CA SER A 161 -24.06 -6.14 15.71
C SER A 161 -23.91 -7.18 14.60
N LYS A 162 -24.34 -8.41 14.90
CA LYS A 162 -24.43 -9.51 13.93
C LYS A 162 -25.37 -9.16 12.76
N GLU A 163 -26.48 -8.49 13.06
CA GLU A 163 -27.47 -8.07 12.06
C GLU A 163 -26.89 -7.04 11.10
N GLU A 164 -26.14 -6.07 11.62
CA GLU A 164 -25.44 -5.08 10.79
C GLU A 164 -24.37 -5.72 9.93
N LEU A 165 -23.57 -6.62 10.50
CA LEU A 165 -22.56 -7.39 9.75
C LEU A 165 -23.23 -8.18 8.62
N HIS A 166 -24.33 -8.89 8.92
CA HIS A 166 -25.08 -9.67 7.92
C HIS A 166 -25.62 -8.79 6.80
N GLN A 167 -26.22 -7.63 7.13
CA GLN A 167 -26.69 -6.68 6.12
C GLN A 167 -25.54 -6.17 5.24
N PHE A 168 -24.42 -5.84 5.84
CA PHE A 168 -23.23 -5.34 5.15
C PHE A 168 -22.56 -6.37 4.23
N THR A 169 -22.60 -7.65 4.61
CA THR A 169 -21.98 -8.74 3.82
C THR A 169 -22.95 -9.45 2.89
N ARG A 170 -24.20 -9.01 2.81
CA ARG A 170 -25.21 -9.54 1.92
C ARG A 170 -25.04 -9.02 0.51
N PHE A 171 -24.24 -9.73 -0.27
CA PHE A 171 -23.99 -9.40 -1.67
C PHE A 171 -24.88 -10.19 -2.61
N GLY A 172 -25.28 -9.56 -3.72
CA GLY A 172 -25.92 -10.25 -4.84
C GLY A 172 -24.95 -11.18 -5.60
N ALA A 173 -25.48 -12.08 -6.41
CA ALA A 173 -24.67 -13.06 -7.15
C ALA A 173 -23.61 -12.41 -8.06
N TYR A 174 -23.92 -11.27 -8.68
CA TYR A 174 -22.99 -10.52 -9.52
C TYR A 174 -21.88 -9.88 -8.68
N GLU A 175 -22.21 -9.25 -7.56
CA GLU A 175 -21.24 -8.66 -6.65
C GLU A 175 -20.28 -9.70 -6.08
N LEU A 176 -20.81 -10.86 -5.64
CA LEU A 176 -20.01 -12.00 -5.19
C LEU A 176 -19.07 -12.51 -6.28
N TRP A 177 -19.53 -12.56 -7.53
CA TRP A 177 -18.71 -12.93 -8.65
C TRP A 177 -17.58 -11.93 -8.88
N VAL A 178 -17.85 -10.62 -8.83
CA VAL A 178 -16.82 -9.57 -8.95
C VAL A 178 -15.79 -9.68 -7.83
N ILE A 179 -16.25 -9.75 -6.57
CA ILE A 179 -15.36 -9.90 -5.39
C ILE A 179 -14.45 -11.11 -5.56
N LYS A 180 -15.03 -12.25 -5.94
CA LYS A 180 -14.27 -13.49 -6.19
C LYS A 180 -13.19 -13.27 -7.24
N ARG A 181 -13.51 -12.64 -8.36
CA ARG A 181 -12.56 -12.39 -9.45
C ARG A 181 -11.44 -11.43 -9.06
N LEU A 182 -11.71 -10.46 -8.21
CA LEU A 182 -10.69 -9.52 -7.72
C LEU A 182 -9.71 -10.16 -6.74
N VAL A 183 -10.12 -11.21 -6.01
CA VAL A 183 -9.27 -11.90 -5.03
C VAL A 183 -8.60 -13.15 -5.62
N GLU A 184 -9.25 -13.84 -6.56
CA GLU A 184 -8.81 -15.13 -7.10
C GLU A 184 -7.37 -15.15 -7.64
N PRO A 185 -6.84 -14.12 -8.35
CA PRO A 185 -5.44 -14.12 -8.80
C PRO A 185 -4.45 -14.21 -7.64
N PHE A 186 -4.72 -13.51 -6.53
CA PHE A 186 -3.93 -13.59 -5.32
C PHE A 186 -4.10 -14.94 -4.63
N GLU A 187 -5.34 -15.39 -4.45
CA GLU A 187 -5.70 -16.64 -3.77
C GLU A 187 -5.01 -17.85 -4.38
N ARG A 188 -4.99 -17.97 -5.72
CA ARG A 188 -4.34 -19.08 -6.43
C ARG A 188 -2.84 -19.15 -6.15
N VAL A 189 -2.18 -18.00 -6.10
CA VAL A 189 -0.76 -17.92 -5.80
C VAL A 189 -0.51 -18.17 -4.31
N ALA A 190 -1.24 -17.50 -3.43
CA ALA A 190 -1.09 -17.62 -1.98
C ALA A 190 -1.26 -19.07 -1.50
N LYS A 191 -2.22 -19.84 -2.03
CA LYS A 191 -2.37 -21.25 -1.72
C LYS A 191 -1.13 -22.10 -2.01
N LYS A 192 -0.30 -21.69 -2.96
CA LYS A 192 0.92 -22.43 -3.33
C LYS A 192 2.14 -22.01 -2.49
N ILE A 193 2.28 -20.70 -2.23
CA ILE A 193 3.48 -20.13 -1.61
C ILE A 193 3.32 -19.84 -0.12
N LEU A 194 2.08 -19.77 0.38
CA LEU A 194 1.72 -19.45 1.76
C LEU A 194 0.49 -20.28 2.22
N PRO A 195 0.52 -21.63 2.11
CA PRO A 195 -0.65 -22.48 2.33
C PRO A 195 -1.22 -22.37 3.76
N GLN A 196 -0.38 -22.05 4.74
CA GLN A 196 -0.78 -21.89 6.15
C GLN A 196 -1.65 -20.64 6.40
N ALA A 197 -1.69 -19.68 5.50
CA ALA A 197 -2.50 -18.48 5.66
C ALA A 197 -4.02 -18.75 5.53
N GLY A 198 -4.39 -19.83 4.86
CA GLY A 198 -5.77 -20.15 4.56
C GLY A 198 -6.33 -19.37 3.38
N THR A 199 -7.67 -19.22 3.34
CA THR A 199 -8.31 -18.53 2.22
C THR A 199 -8.26 -17.02 2.38
N ALA A 200 -7.95 -16.33 1.27
CA ALA A 200 -8.07 -14.88 1.14
C ALA A 200 -9.50 -14.42 0.80
N HIS A 201 -10.37 -15.35 0.41
CA HIS A 201 -11.81 -15.13 0.18
C HIS A 201 -12.60 -15.16 1.48
N SER A 202 -12.22 -14.34 2.43
CA SER A 202 -12.91 -14.19 3.72
C SER A 202 -12.71 -12.79 4.28
N MET A 203 -13.41 -12.51 5.36
CA MET A 203 -13.25 -11.30 6.13
C MET A 203 -12.54 -11.58 7.45
N ILE A 204 -11.96 -10.54 8.02
CA ILE A 204 -11.43 -10.51 9.37
C ILE A 204 -12.19 -9.44 10.16
N LEU A 205 -12.48 -9.72 11.41
CA LEU A 205 -13.01 -8.76 12.37
C LEU A 205 -11.88 -8.37 13.32
N GLU A 206 -11.72 -7.10 13.58
CA GLU A 206 -10.75 -6.57 14.54
C GLU A 206 -11.46 -5.71 15.58
N GLU A 207 -10.89 -5.64 16.78
CA GLU A 207 -11.35 -4.65 17.75
C GLU A 207 -11.13 -3.25 17.19
N PRO A 208 -12.20 -2.40 17.11
CA PRO A 208 -12.04 -1.04 16.61
C PRO A 208 -11.17 -0.22 17.56
N VAL A 209 -10.26 0.58 17.01
CA VAL A 209 -9.54 1.59 17.78
C VAL A 209 -10.47 2.79 17.95
N ASN A 210 -11.18 2.85 19.08
CA ASN A 210 -12.22 3.84 19.35
C ASN A 210 -11.72 5.04 20.19
N SER A 211 -10.44 5.08 20.54
CA SER A 211 -9.90 6.21 21.31
C SER A 211 -9.85 7.47 20.45
N PRO A 212 -10.43 8.60 20.92
CA PRO A 212 -10.32 9.88 20.23
C PRO A 212 -8.90 10.43 20.19
N ASN A 213 -8.00 9.89 21.01
CA ASN A 213 -6.60 10.28 21.11
C ASN A 213 -5.68 9.42 20.24
N ALA A 214 -6.17 8.30 19.72
CA ALA A 214 -5.42 7.48 18.78
C ALA A 214 -5.27 8.21 17.45
N LYS A 215 -4.04 8.55 17.10
CA LYS A 215 -3.69 9.16 15.81
C LYS A 215 -3.04 8.12 14.91
N GLN A 216 -3.24 8.27 13.60
CA GLN A 216 -2.65 7.37 12.61
C GLN A 216 -1.32 7.91 12.09
N TYR A 217 -0.39 6.99 11.91
CA TYR A 217 0.96 7.24 11.41
C TYR A 217 1.34 6.18 10.39
N SER A 218 2.35 6.51 9.57
CA SER A 218 2.95 5.59 8.62
C SER A 218 4.46 5.58 8.79
N LEU A 219 5.04 4.41 9.05
CA LEU A 219 6.48 4.18 9.01
C LEU A 219 6.85 3.62 7.64
N ASP A 220 7.70 4.33 6.90
CA ASP A 220 8.34 3.82 5.69
C ASP A 220 9.76 3.35 5.96
N GLY A 221 10.21 2.34 5.24
CA GLY A 221 11.55 1.82 5.37
C GLY A 221 11.98 0.92 4.22
N ILE A 222 13.20 0.44 4.35
CA ILE A 222 13.85 -0.44 3.38
C ILE A 222 14.38 -1.68 4.08
N ALA A 223 14.11 -2.85 3.48
CA ALA A 223 14.86 -4.05 3.73
C ALA A 223 15.90 -4.25 2.61
N PHE A 224 17.15 -4.38 2.95
CA PHE A 224 18.22 -4.70 2.00
C PHE A 224 19.09 -5.83 2.54
N LYS A 225 19.03 -6.98 1.86
CA LYS A 225 19.71 -8.22 2.29
C LYS A 225 19.38 -8.64 3.72
N GLY A 226 18.15 -8.37 4.15
CA GLY A 226 17.66 -8.68 5.50
C GLY A 226 17.92 -7.60 6.56
N ASP A 227 18.73 -6.59 6.27
CA ASP A 227 18.90 -5.42 7.12
C ASP A 227 17.72 -4.46 6.90
N ILE A 228 17.00 -4.10 7.97
CA ILE A 228 15.79 -3.28 7.93
C ILE A 228 16.12 -1.92 8.53
N LYS A 229 15.96 -0.87 7.73
CA LYS A 229 16.21 0.51 8.14
C LYS A 229 15.01 1.41 7.85
N PRO A 230 14.72 2.37 8.75
CA PRO A 230 13.65 3.34 8.51
C PRO A 230 14.08 4.37 7.46
N LEU A 231 13.11 4.87 6.72
CA LEU A 231 13.19 6.13 5.99
C LEU A 231 12.67 7.27 6.87
N GLY A 232 11.54 7.05 7.53
CA GLY A 232 10.95 7.99 8.46
C GLY A 232 9.49 7.66 8.79
N VAL A 233 8.90 8.49 9.64
CA VAL A 233 7.49 8.40 10.01
C VAL A 233 6.74 9.62 9.50
N VAL A 234 5.57 9.39 8.94
CA VAL A 234 4.65 10.41 8.39
C VAL A 234 3.40 10.47 9.25
N ASP A 235 2.96 11.67 9.61
CA ASP A 235 1.69 11.89 10.31
C ASP A 235 0.53 11.80 9.30
N SER A 236 -0.47 10.96 9.59
CA SER A 236 -1.68 10.79 8.76
C SER A 236 -2.84 11.53 9.41
N ILE A 237 -3.23 12.68 8.83
CA ILE A 237 -4.22 13.58 9.41
C ILE A 237 -5.53 13.44 8.65
N MET A 238 -6.62 13.16 9.38
CA MET A 238 -7.95 12.97 8.85
C MET A 238 -8.73 14.28 8.76
N TYR A 239 -9.71 14.34 7.87
CA TYR A 239 -10.74 15.37 7.94
C TYR A 239 -11.51 15.23 9.26
N PRO A 240 -11.81 16.35 9.94
CA PRO A 240 -12.52 16.33 11.22
C PRO A 240 -13.80 15.50 11.18
N GLY A 241 -13.99 14.61 12.15
CA GLY A 241 -15.17 13.75 12.26
C GLY A 241 -15.27 12.61 11.24
N THR A 242 -14.21 12.35 10.46
CA THR A 242 -14.17 11.31 9.43
C THR A 242 -12.95 10.41 9.56
N GLN A 243 -12.93 9.30 8.80
CA GLN A 243 -11.74 8.46 8.60
C GLN A 243 -11.09 8.70 7.22
N ALA A 244 -11.40 9.81 6.58
CA ALA A 244 -10.86 10.18 5.28
C ALA A 244 -9.58 11.02 5.46
N PHE A 245 -8.51 10.62 4.82
CA PHE A 245 -7.25 11.37 4.85
C PHE A 245 -7.44 12.78 4.27
N MET A 246 -6.99 13.79 5.03
CA MET A 246 -6.92 15.18 4.62
C MET A 246 -5.51 15.53 4.14
N ARG A 247 -4.49 15.11 4.88
CA ARG A 247 -3.10 15.35 4.54
C ARG A 247 -2.15 14.41 5.25
N PHE A 248 -0.94 14.38 4.77
CA PHE A 248 0.19 13.66 5.33
C PHE A 248 1.34 14.65 5.55
N ASP A 249 1.81 14.77 6.79
CA ASP A 249 2.85 15.70 7.17
C ASP A 249 4.15 14.96 7.48
N TYR A 250 5.28 15.47 6.99
CA TYR A 250 6.61 14.92 7.23
C TYR A 250 7.63 16.04 7.53
N PRO A 251 8.56 15.85 8.46
CA PRO A 251 8.73 14.72 9.38
C PRO A 251 7.61 14.64 10.42
N SER A 252 7.40 13.45 10.97
CA SER A 252 6.40 13.21 12.00
C SER A 252 6.70 13.99 13.28
N THR A 253 5.63 14.44 13.93
CA THR A 253 5.68 15.04 15.27
C THR A 253 5.74 14.00 16.40
N LEU A 254 5.70 12.71 16.06
CA LEU A 254 5.76 11.60 17.00
C LEU A 254 7.12 11.58 17.72
N PRO A 255 7.17 11.41 19.06
CA PRO A 255 8.43 11.34 19.78
C PRO A 255 9.37 10.25 19.22
N PRO A 256 10.70 10.51 19.16
CA PRO A 256 11.65 9.57 18.58
C PRO A 256 11.57 8.16 19.17
N TYR A 257 11.40 8.02 20.49
CA TYR A 257 11.32 6.70 21.13
C TYR A 257 10.08 5.88 20.71
N ILE A 258 9.01 6.54 20.23
CA ILE A 258 7.84 5.86 19.66
C ILE A 258 8.13 5.46 18.21
N GLN A 259 8.86 6.29 17.46
CA GLN A 259 9.33 5.95 16.11
C GLN A 259 10.25 4.73 16.15
N ASP A 260 11.17 4.66 17.14
CA ASP A 260 12.04 3.51 17.38
C ASP A 260 11.23 2.24 17.72
N ARG A 261 10.19 2.37 18.57
CA ARG A 261 9.27 1.27 18.89
C ARG A 261 8.52 0.79 17.66
N ALA A 262 8.06 1.70 16.80
CA ALA A 262 7.41 1.32 15.53
C ALA A 262 8.37 0.57 14.61
N LEU A 263 9.64 1.00 14.52
CA LEU A 263 10.67 0.30 13.76
C LEU A 263 10.97 -1.10 14.33
N GLU A 264 11.01 -1.23 15.67
CA GLU A 264 11.20 -2.54 16.32
C GLU A 264 10.08 -3.52 15.95
N VAL A 265 8.82 -3.08 16.00
CA VAL A 265 7.66 -3.89 15.61
C VAL A 265 7.75 -4.26 14.13
N ALA A 266 8.06 -3.31 13.25
CA ALA A 266 8.23 -3.58 11.82
C ALA A 266 9.36 -4.59 11.58
N THR A 267 10.49 -4.45 12.26
CA THR A 267 11.65 -5.33 12.12
C THR A 267 11.32 -6.76 12.54
N LYS A 268 10.67 -6.95 13.70
CA LYS A 268 10.24 -8.28 14.18
C LYS A 268 9.29 -8.95 13.19
N PHE A 269 8.28 -8.23 12.71
CA PHE A 269 7.31 -8.77 11.77
C PHE A 269 7.96 -9.13 10.42
N LEU A 270 8.68 -8.19 9.81
CA LEU A 270 9.30 -8.37 8.49
C LEU A 270 10.35 -9.49 8.50
N THR A 271 11.13 -9.60 9.59
CA THR A 271 12.08 -10.70 9.78
C THR A 271 11.34 -12.05 9.88
N ALA A 272 10.26 -12.13 10.65
CA ALA A 272 9.50 -13.37 10.83
C ALA A 272 8.89 -13.90 9.53
N ILE A 273 8.49 -13.03 8.61
CA ILE A 273 7.96 -13.44 7.31
C ILE A 273 9.03 -13.58 6.22
N GLY A 274 10.31 -13.28 6.54
CA GLY A 274 11.41 -13.34 5.58
C GLY A 274 11.41 -12.21 4.54
N TYR A 275 10.88 -11.02 4.88
CA TYR A 275 10.92 -9.84 4.02
C TYR A 275 12.34 -9.26 4.02
N SER A 276 13.09 -9.50 2.96
CA SER A 276 14.54 -9.28 2.96
C SER A 276 15.03 -8.24 1.96
N HIS A 277 14.17 -7.77 1.03
CA HIS A 277 14.66 -6.94 -0.07
C HIS A 277 13.54 -6.12 -0.72
N GLY A 278 13.41 -4.87 -0.37
CA GLY A 278 12.39 -3.98 -0.92
C GLY A 278 12.02 -2.82 0.01
N LEU A 279 11.24 -1.91 -0.51
CA LEU A 279 10.59 -0.85 0.25
C LEU A 279 9.38 -1.43 0.97
N PHE A 280 9.09 -0.94 2.17
CA PHE A 280 7.89 -1.27 2.91
C PHE A 280 7.27 -0.04 3.56
N ASN A 281 5.98 -0.12 3.83
CA ASN A 281 5.23 0.85 4.62
C ASN A 281 4.43 0.10 5.68
N MET A 282 4.46 0.55 6.92
CA MET A 282 3.65 0.07 8.03
C MET A 282 2.73 1.17 8.51
N GLU A 283 1.43 0.95 8.44
CA GLU A 283 0.44 1.85 9.02
C GLU A 283 0.10 1.41 10.45
N PHE A 284 0.02 2.38 11.37
CA PHE A 284 -0.28 2.11 12.78
C PHE A 284 -1.00 3.28 13.43
N PHE A 285 -1.74 2.96 14.50
CA PHE A 285 -2.25 3.95 15.45
C PHE A 285 -1.29 4.06 16.64
N TYR A 286 -1.18 5.25 17.18
CA TYR A 286 -0.58 5.48 18.48
C TYR A 286 -1.52 6.35 19.33
N ASP A 287 -1.83 5.84 20.52
CA ASP A 287 -2.61 6.52 21.55
C ASP A 287 -1.68 6.94 22.69
N ALA A 288 -1.46 8.23 22.83
CA ALA A 288 -0.53 8.78 23.80
C ALA A 288 -1.04 8.73 25.25
N GLU A 289 -2.36 8.61 25.48
CA GLU A 289 -2.91 8.55 26.83
C GLU A 289 -2.66 7.20 27.49
N ILE A 290 -2.74 6.13 26.71
CA ILE A 290 -2.54 4.77 27.19
C ILE A 290 -1.22 4.16 26.72
N ASP A 291 -0.37 4.95 26.07
CA ASP A 291 0.92 4.56 25.48
C ASP A 291 0.83 3.29 24.62
N LYS A 292 -0.19 3.20 23.76
CA LYS A 292 -0.45 2.02 22.94
C LYS A 292 -0.20 2.26 21.46
N LEU A 293 0.72 1.47 20.88
CA LEU A 293 0.90 1.36 19.44
C LEU A 293 0.10 0.16 18.93
N THR A 294 -0.71 0.36 17.89
CA THR A 294 -1.50 -0.72 17.27
C THR A 294 -1.28 -0.71 15.76
N VAL A 295 -0.71 -1.78 15.22
CA VAL A 295 -0.49 -1.93 13.78
C VAL A 295 -1.82 -2.06 13.04
N ILE A 296 -1.96 -1.33 11.94
CA ILE A 296 -3.10 -1.42 11.02
C ILE A 296 -2.79 -2.48 9.95
N GLU A 297 -1.72 -2.27 9.18
CA GLU A 297 -1.28 -3.19 8.12
C GLU A 297 0.17 -2.95 7.69
N PHE A 298 0.72 -3.95 6.98
CA PHE A 298 1.99 -3.85 6.30
C PHE A 298 1.79 -3.86 4.78
N ASN A 299 2.40 -2.89 4.12
CA ASN A 299 2.39 -2.75 2.68
C ASN A 299 3.78 -3.07 2.12
N PRO A 300 3.96 -4.13 1.31
CA PRO A 300 5.27 -4.54 0.77
C PRO A 300 5.66 -3.68 -0.45
N ARG A 301 5.63 -2.37 -0.26
CA ARG A 301 5.90 -1.34 -1.26
C ARG A 301 6.11 0.01 -0.58
N MET A 302 6.66 0.99 -1.30
CA MET A 302 6.65 2.37 -0.80
C MET A 302 5.22 2.95 -0.84
N ALA A 303 4.96 3.92 0.02
CA ALA A 303 3.81 4.80 -0.10
C ALA A 303 4.16 5.92 -1.11
N SER A 304 3.79 5.73 -2.39
CA SER A 304 4.21 6.62 -3.48
C SER A 304 3.82 8.08 -3.26
N GLN A 305 2.73 8.33 -2.54
CA GLN A 305 2.29 9.68 -2.16
C GLN A 305 3.23 10.38 -1.17
N PHE A 306 4.18 9.66 -0.57
CA PHE A 306 5.19 10.20 0.35
C PHE A 306 6.55 10.43 -0.31
N ALA A 307 6.75 9.96 -1.53
CA ALA A 307 8.05 10.03 -2.20
C ALA A 307 8.58 11.47 -2.32
N ASP A 308 7.70 12.44 -2.61
CA ASP A 308 8.06 13.85 -2.69
C ASP A 308 8.37 14.47 -1.31
N LEU A 309 7.75 13.96 -0.24
CA LEU A 309 8.02 14.41 1.13
C LEU A 309 9.48 14.11 1.52
N TYR A 310 9.91 12.87 1.33
CA TYR A 310 11.29 12.44 1.61
C TYR A 310 12.31 13.15 0.71
N LEU A 311 11.97 13.37 -0.56
CA LEU A 311 12.85 14.09 -1.46
C LEU A 311 13.07 15.55 -1.02
N ARG A 312 12.00 16.23 -0.59
CA ARG A 312 12.06 17.63 -0.16
C ARG A 312 12.76 17.82 1.17
N VAL A 313 12.49 16.95 2.14
CA VAL A 313 12.96 17.11 3.52
C VAL A 313 14.33 16.49 3.73
N ASP A 314 14.56 15.27 3.23
CA ASP A 314 15.80 14.51 3.46
C ASP A 314 16.70 14.44 2.23
N GLY A 315 16.23 14.89 1.07
CA GLY A 315 16.94 14.73 -0.19
C GLY A 315 17.03 13.29 -0.67
N VAL A 316 16.12 12.42 -0.20
CA VAL A 316 16.07 10.98 -0.49
C VAL A 316 15.07 10.70 -1.60
N ASP A 317 15.54 10.19 -2.73
CA ASP A 317 14.69 9.83 -3.86
C ASP A 317 14.28 8.34 -3.82
N LEU A 318 13.04 8.08 -3.39
CA LEU A 318 12.52 6.71 -3.25
C LEU A 318 12.44 5.95 -4.58
N TYR A 319 12.23 6.65 -5.70
CA TYR A 319 12.20 6.01 -7.02
C TYR A 319 13.60 5.56 -7.44
N ALA A 320 14.63 6.36 -7.15
CA ALA A 320 16.01 5.95 -7.35
C ALA A 320 16.36 4.74 -6.47
N MET A 321 15.97 4.76 -5.20
CA MET A 321 16.17 3.63 -4.28
C MET A 321 15.46 2.35 -4.77
N ALA A 322 14.25 2.47 -5.31
CA ALA A 322 13.52 1.32 -5.88
C ALA A 322 14.27 0.69 -7.07
N LEU A 323 14.92 1.52 -7.91
CA LEU A 323 15.74 1.01 -9.02
C LEU A 323 17.03 0.33 -8.53
N GLU A 324 17.69 0.88 -7.51
CA GLU A 324 18.88 0.24 -6.92
C GLU A 324 18.51 -1.14 -6.33
N LEU A 325 17.40 -1.21 -5.57
CA LEU A 325 16.88 -2.46 -5.03
C LEU A 325 16.55 -3.46 -6.14
N ALA A 326 15.91 -3.03 -7.23
CA ALA A 326 15.58 -3.92 -8.35
C ALA A 326 16.80 -4.58 -9.01
N HIS A 327 17.99 -4.00 -8.80
CA HIS A 327 19.26 -4.52 -9.29
C HIS A 327 20.20 -5.05 -8.19
N GLY A 328 19.71 -5.18 -6.95
CA GLY A 328 20.48 -5.71 -5.82
C GLY A 328 21.61 -4.81 -5.35
N ARG A 329 21.57 -3.53 -5.69
CA ARG A 329 22.54 -2.54 -5.23
C ARG A 329 22.03 -1.88 -3.94
N ASP A 330 23.00 -1.45 -3.12
CA ASP A 330 22.70 -0.79 -1.85
C ASP A 330 22.07 0.60 -2.11
N PRO A 331 20.78 0.81 -1.77
CA PRO A 331 20.12 2.08 -2.01
C PRO A 331 20.64 3.22 -1.12
N TRP A 332 21.31 2.89 -0.02
CA TRP A 332 21.89 3.88 0.89
C TRP A 332 23.19 4.51 0.38
N LEU A 333 23.76 3.96 -0.70
CA LEU A 333 24.93 4.53 -1.37
C LEU A 333 24.56 5.58 -2.43
N LEU A 334 23.27 5.81 -2.66
CA LEU A 334 22.82 6.88 -3.55
C LEU A 334 23.20 8.25 -2.98
N PRO A 335 23.64 9.19 -3.84
CA PRO A 335 23.87 10.56 -3.40
C PRO A 335 22.54 11.20 -2.98
N GLN A 336 22.54 11.82 -1.81
CA GLN A 336 21.40 12.63 -1.38
C GLN A 336 21.37 13.95 -2.16
N VAL A 337 20.17 14.40 -2.51
CA VAL A 337 19.94 15.73 -3.05
C VAL A 337 19.87 16.72 -1.87
N ALA A 338 20.30 17.96 -2.08
CA ALA A 338 20.17 18.97 -1.02
C ALA A 338 18.67 19.13 -0.63
N PRO A 339 18.34 19.05 0.66
CA PRO A 339 16.98 19.29 1.12
C PRO A 339 16.46 20.66 0.68
N SER A 340 15.22 20.75 0.26
CA SER A 340 14.56 21.99 -0.18
C SER A 340 13.56 22.53 0.84
N ALA A 341 13.22 21.74 1.87
CA ALA A 341 12.27 22.13 2.91
C ALA A 341 12.64 21.47 4.25
N GLN A 342 12.17 22.06 5.34
CA GLN A 342 12.26 21.45 6.69
C GLN A 342 11.02 20.60 6.99
N VAL A 343 9.89 20.91 6.37
CA VAL A 343 8.61 20.23 6.50
C VAL A 343 7.98 20.15 5.10
N ALA A 344 7.36 19.04 4.79
CA ALA A 344 6.60 18.86 3.57
C ALA A 344 5.23 18.21 3.87
N THR A 345 4.22 18.58 3.10
CA THR A 345 2.85 18.10 3.26
C THR A 345 2.30 17.60 1.93
N SER A 346 1.72 16.39 1.94
CA SER A 346 0.92 15.86 0.85
C SER A 346 -0.57 16.00 1.18
N ALA A 347 -1.27 16.95 0.57
CA ALA A 347 -2.68 17.22 0.83
C ALA A 347 -3.58 16.46 -0.15
N VAL A 348 -4.65 15.88 0.38
CA VAL A 348 -5.68 15.16 -0.39
C VAL A 348 -6.96 15.97 -0.35
N TYR A 349 -7.32 16.62 -1.44
CA TYR A 349 -8.57 17.34 -1.53
C TYR A 349 -9.73 16.37 -1.81
N ARG A 350 -10.70 16.32 -0.90
CA ARG A 350 -11.89 15.48 -1.03
C ARG A 350 -13.15 16.32 -1.01
N MET A 351 -14.13 15.90 -1.78
CA MET A 351 -15.48 16.42 -1.72
C MET A 351 -16.34 15.43 -0.93
N PHE A 352 -17.09 15.97 0.05
CA PHE A 352 -18.07 15.22 0.82
C PHE A 352 -19.46 15.66 0.37
N ASP A 353 -20.37 14.70 0.17
CA ASP A 353 -21.79 14.96 -0.01
C ASP A 353 -22.54 14.41 1.21
N ASP A 354 -22.90 15.31 2.10
CA ASP A 354 -23.64 14.97 3.32
C ASP A 354 -25.05 14.46 3.04
N ALA A 355 -25.61 14.78 1.85
CA ALA A 355 -26.97 14.39 1.47
C ALA A 355 -27.06 12.96 0.88
N GLN A 356 -26.00 12.46 0.22
CA GLN A 356 -26.03 11.16 -0.47
C GLN A 356 -24.64 10.47 -0.45
N PRO A 357 -24.17 10.03 0.72
CA PRO A 357 -22.80 9.52 0.89
C PRO A 357 -22.51 8.21 0.14
N HIS A 358 -23.51 7.56 -0.45
CA HIS A 358 -23.41 6.26 -1.13
C HIS A 358 -23.56 6.31 -2.65
N LEU A 359 -23.84 7.47 -3.22
CA LEU A 359 -23.91 7.60 -4.67
C LEU A 359 -22.57 8.09 -5.25
N PRO A 360 -22.23 7.67 -6.48
CA PRO A 360 -21.11 8.25 -7.21
C PRO A 360 -21.31 9.75 -7.32
N GLN A 361 -20.38 10.52 -6.75
CA GLN A 361 -20.50 11.96 -6.75
C GLN A 361 -19.91 12.51 -8.04
N THR A 362 -20.71 13.29 -8.74
CA THR A 362 -20.23 14.09 -9.86
C THR A 362 -19.56 15.33 -9.30
N ILE A 363 -18.29 15.57 -9.59
CA ILE A 363 -17.62 16.82 -9.23
C ILE A 363 -18.33 17.95 -9.99
N PRO A 364 -19.08 18.84 -9.32
CA PRO A 364 -19.93 19.81 -9.99
C PRO A 364 -19.13 20.85 -10.78
N ALA A 365 -17.88 21.10 -10.36
CA ALA A 365 -16.95 21.94 -11.11
C ALA A 365 -15.50 21.54 -10.81
N MET A 366 -14.73 21.28 -11.85
CA MET A 366 -13.28 21.17 -11.73
C MET A 366 -12.66 22.58 -11.66
N PRO A 367 -11.57 22.76 -10.88
CA PRO A 367 -10.83 24.01 -10.91
C PRO A 367 -10.43 24.37 -12.35
N THR A 368 -10.68 25.61 -12.74
CA THR A 368 -10.28 26.13 -14.05
C THR A 368 -8.76 26.30 -14.12
N ASP A 369 -8.19 26.29 -15.31
CA ASP A 369 -6.75 26.52 -15.47
C ASP A 369 -6.30 27.87 -14.89
N LYS A 370 -7.16 28.90 -14.94
CA LYS A 370 -6.91 30.19 -14.31
C LYS A 370 -6.78 30.09 -12.78
N GLN A 371 -7.65 29.30 -12.13
CA GLN A 371 -7.58 29.08 -10.68
C GLN A 371 -6.33 28.28 -10.30
N LEU A 372 -5.95 27.30 -11.11
CA LEU A 372 -4.75 26.51 -10.89
C LEU A 372 -3.47 27.31 -11.10
N THR A 373 -3.45 28.19 -12.12
CA THR A 373 -2.34 29.12 -12.33
C THR A 373 -2.22 30.10 -11.15
N ALA A 374 -3.34 30.59 -10.62
CA ALA A 374 -3.32 31.46 -9.44
C ALA A 374 -2.81 30.72 -8.19
N LEU A 375 -3.21 29.45 -8.00
CA LEU A 375 -2.70 28.60 -6.93
C LEU A 375 -1.18 28.36 -7.07
N GLN A 376 -0.71 28.07 -8.30
CA GLN A 376 0.70 27.90 -8.58
C GLN A 376 1.52 29.16 -8.29
N ALA A 377 0.96 30.33 -8.60
CA ALA A 377 1.61 31.60 -8.29
C ALA A 377 1.67 31.88 -6.79
N GLN A 378 0.65 31.47 -6.03
CA GLN A 378 0.60 31.63 -4.58
C GLN A 378 1.53 30.64 -3.85
N PHE A 379 1.68 29.42 -4.40
CA PHE A 379 2.51 28.35 -3.85
C PHE A 379 3.45 27.82 -4.95
N PRO A 380 4.55 28.54 -5.27
CA PRO A 380 5.41 28.21 -6.42
C PRO A 380 6.07 26.82 -6.31
N ASP A 381 6.31 26.34 -5.09
CA ASP A 381 6.99 25.07 -4.81
C ASP A 381 6.04 23.88 -4.71
N HIS A 382 4.71 24.06 -4.90
CA HIS A 382 3.79 22.95 -4.84
C HIS A 382 3.73 22.19 -6.17
N GLU A 383 3.56 20.88 -6.09
CA GLU A 383 3.19 20.03 -7.22
C GLU A 383 1.71 19.65 -7.10
N LEU A 384 0.95 19.86 -8.17
CA LEU A 384 -0.45 19.47 -8.26
C LEU A 384 -0.60 18.20 -9.09
N LEU A 385 -1.07 17.13 -8.44
CA LEU A 385 -1.44 15.89 -9.12
C LEU A 385 -2.96 15.88 -9.32
N ARG A 386 -3.38 15.87 -10.58
CA ARG A 386 -4.78 15.70 -10.93
C ARG A 386 -5.04 14.22 -11.22
N PHE A 387 -5.97 13.62 -10.50
CA PHE A 387 -6.46 12.30 -10.88
C PHE A 387 -7.23 12.42 -12.21
N PRO A 388 -7.11 11.41 -13.11
CA PRO A 388 -7.80 11.44 -14.38
C PRO A 388 -9.30 11.62 -14.17
N LYS A 389 -9.94 12.29 -15.10
CA LYS A 389 -11.39 12.44 -15.13
C LYS A 389 -12.02 11.05 -15.16
N THR A 390 -12.80 10.73 -14.14
CA THR A 390 -13.69 9.57 -14.14
C THR A 390 -14.87 9.82 -15.08
#